data_c5607d2c8ea4deba9ea47bcb7acf1da6
#
_entry.id   c5607d2c8ea4deba9ea47bcb7acf1da6
#
_cell.length_a   1.000
_cell.length_b   1.000
_cell.length_c   1.000
_cell.angle_alpha   90.00
_cell.angle_beta   90.00
_cell.angle_gamma   90.00
#
_symmetry.space_group_name_H-M   'P 1'
#
loop_
_entity.id
_entity.type
_entity.pdbx_description
1 polymer ?
#
loop_
_entity_poly.entity_id
_entity_poly.type
_entity_poly.pdbx_seq_one_letter_code
_entity_poly.pdbx_strand_id
1 'polypeptide(L)'
;MGLFGAFVVEDPRDPRADVEAVLVLHDVPNLRSLRTALAGHSRAPMNVPPGLNGTAMRAQPADMSGMSGMSGMDRSMGAMPMGDAVRYLSHCLGGAAYPHARPLIVRVGQTVRLRILNASPTLTHYVRLAGHRLRVTHSDGNPMPCAVTVEALRLGVAERYDAWFEVTRPGAWLLESLMGDVHDHRQAMLIATADALRHPPEVPPPSLAGADLLTYARAGAGVALPPHAHEPFGAADVRRVLRLGGGAPGDPHWTIDGKIWPHTPKIDVCRGDNVQLRFINPTDMDHPMHLHGHVFELVEASGERLRRPLPKDTALVPAGGTATWRFRADSPPGRWLLHCHNVVHMMAGMVTEVDYVPRR
;
A
#
# COMPACT_ATOMS: atom_id res chain seq x y z
N MET A 1 -9.47 -15.28 -8.51
CA MET A 1 -8.68 -14.04 -8.41
C MET A 1 -7.26 -14.44 -8.08
N GLY A 2 -6.26 -13.77 -8.59
CA GLY A 2 -4.85 -14.14 -8.47
C GLY A 2 -4.06 -13.81 -9.73
N LEU A 3 -4.71 -13.17 -10.70
CA LEU A 3 -4.04 -12.64 -11.90
C LEU A 3 -3.45 -11.27 -11.55
N PHE A 4 -2.23 -11.29 -11.05
CA PHE A 4 -1.42 -10.11 -10.82
C PHE A 4 0.05 -10.46 -11.11
N GLY A 5 0.84 -9.45 -11.39
CA GLY A 5 2.27 -9.56 -11.60
C GLY A 5 2.89 -8.17 -11.56
N ALA A 6 4.17 -8.13 -11.26
CA ALA A 6 4.90 -6.88 -11.32
C ALA A 6 5.25 -6.55 -12.77
N PHE A 7 5.06 -5.29 -13.15
CA PHE A 7 5.60 -4.71 -14.38
C PHE A 7 6.72 -3.76 -14.00
N VAL A 8 7.93 -4.07 -14.45
CA VAL A 8 9.12 -3.28 -14.15
C VAL A 8 9.52 -2.47 -15.38
N VAL A 9 9.55 -1.16 -15.22
CA VAL A 9 10.16 -0.25 -16.20
C VAL A 9 11.54 0.12 -15.68
N GLU A 10 12.58 -0.23 -16.45
CA GLU A 10 13.96 0.07 -16.07
C GLU A 10 14.35 1.46 -16.56
N ASP A 11 14.95 2.27 -15.66
CA ASP A 11 15.63 3.51 -16.01
C ASP A 11 17.11 3.19 -16.21
N PRO A 12 17.69 3.46 -17.40
CA PRO A 12 19.13 3.25 -17.65
C PRO A 12 20.05 4.05 -16.71
N ARG A 13 19.52 5.08 -16.06
CA ARG A 13 20.25 5.93 -15.10
C ARG A 13 20.30 5.32 -13.70
N ASP A 14 19.47 4.34 -13.42
CA ASP A 14 19.44 3.67 -12.11
C ASP A 14 20.73 2.90 -11.85
N PRO A 15 21.25 2.93 -10.63
CA PRO A 15 22.35 2.07 -10.23
C PRO A 15 21.98 0.60 -10.42
N ARG A 16 22.89 -0.18 -10.95
CA ARG A 16 22.72 -1.64 -11.06
C ARG A 16 23.09 -2.30 -9.73
N ALA A 17 22.30 -3.30 -9.34
CA ALA A 17 22.63 -4.20 -8.25
C ALA A 17 23.29 -5.48 -8.80
N ASP A 18 24.07 -6.18 -7.95
CA ASP A 18 24.58 -7.50 -8.30
C ASP A 18 23.46 -8.55 -8.33
N VAL A 19 22.42 -8.34 -7.52
CA VAL A 19 21.22 -9.18 -7.47
C VAL A 19 19.99 -8.30 -7.41
N GLU A 20 19.01 -8.54 -8.27
CA GLU A 20 17.71 -7.91 -8.21
C GLU A 20 16.60 -8.96 -7.99
N ALA A 21 15.64 -8.66 -7.12
CA ALA A 21 14.48 -9.48 -6.88
C ALA A 21 13.20 -8.63 -6.85
N VAL A 22 12.21 -9.06 -7.62
CA VAL A 22 10.85 -8.48 -7.58
C VAL A 22 10.02 -9.33 -6.63
N LEU A 23 9.50 -8.72 -5.59
CA LEU A 23 8.84 -9.39 -4.48
C LEU A 23 7.42 -8.87 -4.32
N VAL A 24 6.46 -9.75 -4.49
CA VAL A 24 5.05 -9.45 -4.36
C VAL A 24 4.54 -10.02 -3.04
N LEU A 25 4.09 -9.15 -2.16
CA LEU A 25 3.28 -9.50 -0.99
C LEU A 25 1.87 -9.76 -1.48
N HIS A 26 1.35 -10.94 -1.23
CA HIS A 26 0.02 -11.35 -1.67
C HIS A 26 -0.67 -12.17 -0.59
N ASP A 27 -1.90 -11.78 -0.28
CA ASP A 27 -2.73 -12.46 0.69
C ASP A 27 -3.90 -13.14 -0.03
N VAL A 28 -4.03 -14.45 0.17
CA VAL A 28 -5.08 -15.26 -0.45
C VAL A 28 -6.34 -15.16 0.42
N PRO A 29 -7.37 -14.42 0.00
CA PRO A 29 -8.54 -14.22 0.85
C PRO A 29 -9.40 -15.50 0.92
N ASN A 30 -10.02 -15.71 2.08
CA ASN A 30 -11.14 -16.61 2.17
C ASN A 30 -12.32 -16.02 1.37
N LEU A 31 -12.71 -16.68 0.29
CA LEU A 31 -13.71 -16.18 -0.65
C LEU A 31 -15.09 -15.94 0.01
N ARG A 32 -15.42 -16.70 1.05
CA ARG A 32 -16.67 -16.50 1.79
C ARG A 32 -16.63 -15.18 2.56
N SER A 33 -15.56 -14.93 3.34
CA SER A 33 -15.41 -13.67 4.09
C SER A 33 -15.30 -12.47 3.17
N LEU A 34 -14.55 -12.57 2.06
CA LEU A 34 -14.48 -11.53 1.07
C LEU A 34 -15.84 -11.22 0.43
N ARG A 35 -16.60 -12.28 0.06
CA ARG A 35 -17.96 -12.10 -0.47
C ARG A 35 -18.90 -11.47 0.56
N THR A 36 -18.78 -11.83 1.83
CA THR A 36 -19.58 -11.22 2.90
C THR A 36 -19.23 -9.75 3.07
N ALA A 37 -17.93 -9.41 3.10
CA ALA A 37 -17.48 -8.03 3.16
C ALA A 37 -17.99 -7.21 1.96
N LEU A 38 -17.96 -7.79 0.75
CA LEU A 38 -18.46 -7.14 -0.47
C LEU A 38 -20.00 -7.12 -0.56
N ALA A 39 -20.72 -8.13 -0.06
CA ALA A 39 -22.18 -8.21 -0.15
C ALA A 39 -22.89 -7.22 0.76
N GLY A 40 -22.29 -6.82 1.88
CA GLY A 40 -22.77 -5.71 2.68
C GLY A 40 -22.82 -4.39 1.88
N HIS A 41 -22.10 -4.34 0.75
CA HIS A 41 -21.87 -3.15 -0.06
C HIS A 41 -22.54 -3.17 -1.44
N SER A 42 -23.24 -4.28 -1.82
CA SER A 42 -23.71 -4.47 -3.19
C SER A 42 -25.09 -3.88 -3.45
N ARG A 43 -25.23 -2.56 -3.38
CA ARG A 43 -26.38 -1.84 -3.98
C ARG A 43 -25.99 -0.69 -4.94
N ALA A 44 -24.72 -0.49 -5.22
CA ALA A 44 -24.32 0.38 -6.33
C ALA A 44 -24.07 -0.49 -7.58
N PRO A 45 -24.75 -0.24 -8.71
CA PRO A 45 -24.47 -0.97 -9.94
C PRO A 45 -23.14 -0.47 -10.50
N MET A 46 -22.05 -1.16 -10.16
CA MET A 46 -20.92 -1.16 -11.08
C MET A 46 -21.31 -2.04 -12.25
N ASN A 47 -21.19 -1.54 -13.48
CA ASN A 47 -21.30 -2.32 -14.69
C ASN A 47 -20.19 -3.40 -14.69
N VAL A 48 -20.44 -4.49 -14.00
CA VAL A 48 -19.64 -5.72 -14.11
C VAL A 48 -20.13 -6.40 -15.37
N PRO A 49 -19.24 -6.79 -16.30
CA PRO A 49 -19.64 -7.50 -17.51
C PRO A 49 -20.51 -8.72 -17.16
N PRO A 50 -21.55 -9.02 -17.93
CA PRO A 50 -22.45 -10.14 -17.66
C PRO A 50 -21.68 -11.46 -17.72
N GLY A 51 -21.65 -12.21 -16.63
CA GLY A 51 -21.00 -13.51 -16.54
C GLY A 51 -20.69 -14.01 -15.13
N LEU A 52 -20.85 -13.21 -14.09
CA LEU A 52 -20.52 -13.59 -12.70
C LEU A 52 -21.71 -13.63 -11.73
N ASN A 53 -22.92 -13.73 -12.22
CA ASN A 53 -24.09 -13.90 -11.37
C ASN A 53 -24.33 -15.38 -11.00
N GLY A 54 -23.68 -15.83 -9.93
CA GLY A 54 -24.05 -17.04 -9.22
C GLY A 54 -25.13 -16.75 -8.19
N THR A 55 -26.22 -17.48 -8.26
CA THR A 55 -27.45 -17.44 -7.44
C THR A 55 -27.19 -17.19 -5.95
N ALA A 56 -27.90 -16.20 -5.41
CA ALA A 56 -27.91 -15.85 -3.99
C ALA A 56 -28.64 -16.91 -3.16
N MET A 57 -27.92 -17.60 -2.26
CA MET A 57 -28.53 -18.33 -1.14
C MET A 57 -28.57 -17.41 0.09
N ARG A 58 -29.76 -17.19 0.62
CA ARG A 58 -30.02 -16.53 1.91
C ARG A 58 -29.38 -17.36 3.04
N ALA A 59 -28.49 -16.73 3.84
CA ALA A 59 -28.00 -17.32 5.07
C ALA A 59 -28.61 -16.62 6.28
N GLN A 60 -29.09 -17.42 7.23
CA GLN A 60 -29.59 -16.99 8.54
C GLN A 60 -28.43 -16.59 9.48
N PRO A 61 -28.65 -15.69 10.44
CA PRO A 61 -27.60 -15.25 11.37
C PRO A 61 -27.28 -16.37 12.37
N ALA A 62 -25.98 -16.62 12.58
CA ALA A 62 -25.48 -17.50 13.61
C ALA A 62 -25.27 -16.74 14.93
N ASP A 63 -25.80 -17.32 15.99
CA ASP A 63 -25.68 -16.90 17.38
C ASP A 63 -24.22 -17.00 17.87
N MET A 64 -23.68 -15.88 18.39
CA MET A 64 -22.31 -15.77 18.92
C MET A 64 -22.36 -15.34 20.39
N SER A 65 -22.90 -16.17 21.25
CA SER A 65 -22.72 -16.06 22.71
C SER A 65 -21.56 -16.96 23.17
N GLY A 66 -20.41 -16.37 23.42
CA GLY A 66 -19.33 -17.06 24.13
C GLY A 66 -17.91 -16.73 23.65
N MET A 67 -17.40 -15.54 23.99
CA MET A 67 -15.95 -15.32 24.08
C MET A 67 -15.68 -14.15 25.03
N SER A 68 -15.69 -14.43 26.34
CA SER A 68 -15.06 -13.57 27.34
C SER A 68 -13.66 -14.12 27.63
N GLY A 69 -12.63 -13.33 27.38
CA GLY A 69 -11.28 -13.58 27.89
C GLY A 69 -10.15 -13.31 26.91
N MET A 70 -9.85 -12.05 26.67
CA MET A 70 -8.51 -11.62 26.23
C MET A 70 -8.31 -10.16 26.63
N SER A 71 -7.88 -9.96 27.88
CA SER A 71 -7.32 -8.68 28.33
C SER A 71 -5.80 -8.75 28.16
N GLY A 72 -5.24 -7.86 27.34
CA GLY A 72 -3.80 -7.63 27.28
C GLY A 72 -3.21 -7.63 25.87
N MET A 73 -3.70 -6.79 24.98
CA MET A 73 -2.97 -6.41 23.78
C MET A 73 -2.94 -4.90 23.66
N ASP A 74 -1.72 -4.40 23.47
CA ASP A 74 -1.37 -2.99 23.33
C ASP A 74 -2.26 -2.31 22.25
N ARG A 75 -2.93 -1.22 22.66
CA ARG A 75 -3.87 -0.44 21.85
C ARG A 75 -3.22 0.39 20.72
N SER A 76 -1.92 0.23 20.47
CA SER A 76 -1.20 0.95 19.41
C SER A 76 -1.27 0.28 18.03
N MET A 77 -1.75 -0.95 17.94
CA MET A 77 -2.04 -1.62 16.69
C MET A 77 -3.55 -1.51 16.43
N GLY A 78 -3.93 -0.58 15.55
CA GLY A 78 -5.31 -0.24 15.24
C GLY A 78 -6.19 -1.48 15.09
N ALA A 79 -7.14 -1.65 16.02
CA ALA A 79 -8.12 -2.70 15.98
C ALA A 79 -8.92 -2.57 14.66
N MET A 80 -8.95 -3.61 13.84
CA MET A 80 -9.82 -3.64 12.68
C MET A 80 -11.29 -3.55 13.11
N PRO A 81 -12.11 -2.66 12.50
CA PRO A 81 -13.54 -2.66 12.72
C PRO A 81 -14.10 -4.04 12.38
N MET A 82 -14.88 -4.65 13.26
CA MET A 82 -15.37 -6.03 13.14
C MET A 82 -16.29 -6.27 11.93
N GLY A 83 -16.68 -5.21 11.19
CA GLY A 83 -17.57 -5.30 10.02
C GLY A 83 -16.92 -5.69 8.69
N ASP A 84 -15.62 -5.42 8.51
CA ASP A 84 -14.93 -5.55 7.22
C ASP A 84 -13.79 -6.58 7.24
N ALA A 85 -13.69 -7.44 8.24
CA ALA A 85 -12.59 -8.39 8.39
C ALA A 85 -12.62 -9.48 7.30
N VAL A 86 -11.92 -9.21 6.19
CA VAL A 86 -11.56 -10.24 5.22
C VAL A 86 -10.59 -11.21 5.90
N ARG A 87 -10.97 -12.47 6.02
CA ARG A 87 -10.09 -13.53 6.52
C ARG A 87 -9.22 -14.02 5.38
N TYR A 88 -7.99 -14.38 5.68
CA TYR A 88 -7.03 -14.89 4.71
C TYR A 88 -6.73 -16.35 4.96
N LEU A 89 -6.51 -17.10 3.87
CA LEU A 89 -6.15 -18.52 3.89
C LEU A 89 -4.64 -18.70 3.91
N SER A 90 -3.92 -17.75 3.32
CA SER A 90 -2.48 -17.78 3.20
C SER A 90 -1.91 -16.39 2.95
N HIS A 91 -0.72 -16.16 3.44
CA HIS A 91 0.08 -14.96 3.23
C HIS A 91 1.34 -15.33 2.48
N CYS A 92 1.51 -14.83 1.26
CA CYS A 92 2.57 -15.21 0.36
C CYS A 92 3.55 -14.05 0.12
N LEU A 93 4.83 -14.37 0.06
CA LEU A 93 5.88 -13.47 -0.37
C LEU A 93 6.74 -14.17 -1.42
N GLY A 94 6.94 -13.52 -2.57
CA GLY A 94 7.69 -14.13 -3.67
C GLY A 94 7.01 -15.37 -4.29
N GLY A 95 5.67 -15.44 -4.23
CA GLY A 95 4.87 -16.46 -4.91
C GLY A 95 4.40 -17.64 -4.05
N ALA A 96 4.87 -17.75 -2.80
CA ALA A 96 4.43 -18.82 -1.89
C ALA A 96 4.44 -18.36 -0.42
N ALA A 97 3.72 -19.09 0.44
CA ALA A 97 3.82 -18.94 1.89
C ALA A 97 5.10 -19.61 2.43
N TYR A 98 5.63 -19.04 3.50
CA TYR A 98 6.75 -19.67 4.22
C TYR A 98 6.33 -21.03 4.84
N PRO A 99 7.17 -22.08 4.77
CA PRO A 99 8.56 -22.11 4.27
C PRO A 99 8.73 -22.45 2.79
N HIS A 100 7.66 -22.45 1.99
CA HIS A 100 7.68 -22.95 0.61
C HIS A 100 8.11 -21.89 -0.43
N ALA A 101 8.28 -20.63 -0.04
CA ALA A 101 8.83 -19.60 -0.91
C ALA A 101 10.28 -19.96 -1.31
N ARG A 102 10.60 -19.80 -2.61
CA ARG A 102 11.96 -20.10 -3.11
C ARG A 102 12.96 -19.14 -2.46
N PRO A 103 14.04 -19.65 -1.83
CA PRO A 103 15.07 -18.80 -1.25
C PRO A 103 15.77 -17.93 -2.30
N LEU A 104 16.08 -16.68 -1.92
CA LEU A 104 17.00 -15.84 -2.68
C LEU A 104 18.44 -16.13 -2.24
N ILE A 105 19.25 -16.68 -3.16
CA ILE A 105 20.65 -17.02 -2.88
C ILE A 105 21.54 -15.84 -3.22
N VAL A 106 22.35 -15.45 -2.26
CA VAL A 106 23.26 -14.29 -2.35
C VAL A 106 24.69 -14.69 -1.96
N ARG A 107 25.67 -13.80 -2.22
CA ARG A 107 27.07 -13.98 -1.84
C ARG A 107 27.56 -12.77 -1.06
N VAL A 108 28.50 -13.00 -0.17
CA VAL A 108 29.18 -11.92 0.56
C VAL A 108 29.81 -10.93 -0.44
N GLY A 109 29.64 -9.63 -0.17
CA GLY A 109 30.09 -8.54 -1.02
C GLY A 109 29.07 -8.09 -2.07
N GLN A 110 27.98 -8.84 -2.28
CA GLN A 110 26.94 -8.43 -3.24
C GLN A 110 26.05 -7.34 -2.68
N THR A 111 25.67 -6.41 -3.56
CA THR A 111 24.56 -5.47 -3.37
C THR A 111 23.27 -6.09 -3.90
N VAL A 112 22.21 -6.04 -3.11
CA VAL A 112 20.90 -6.60 -3.45
C VAL A 112 19.86 -5.50 -3.51
N ARG A 113 19.11 -5.44 -4.63
CA ARG A 113 17.93 -4.58 -4.79
C ARG A 113 16.67 -5.43 -4.69
N LEU A 114 15.84 -5.10 -3.72
CA LEU A 114 14.51 -5.69 -3.54
C LEU A 114 13.47 -4.69 -4.03
N ARG A 115 12.70 -5.07 -5.03
CA ARG A 115 11.54 -4.31 -5.52
C ARG A 115 10.29 -4.91 -4.89
N ILE A 116 9.78 -4.26 -3.85
CA ILE A 116 8.73 -4.80 -2.99
C ILE A 116 7.41 -4.15 -3.35
N LEU A 117 6.41 -4.96 -3.68
CA LEU A 117 5.05 -4.56 -4.05
C LEU A 117 4.05 -5.18 -3.08
N ASN A 118 3.15 -4.37 -2.53
CA ASN A 118 1.99 -4.86 -1.79
C ASN A 118 0.80 -5.08 -2.74
N ALA A 119 0.50 -6.34 -3.06
CA ALA A 119 -0.67 -6.77 -3.84
C ALA A 119 -1.75 -7.42 -2.95
N SER A 120 -1.77 -7.15 -1.65
CA SER A 120 -2.87 -7.55 -0.77
C SER A 120 -4.18 -6.89 -1.18
N PRO A 121 -5.33 -7.56 -1.03
CA PRO A 121 -6.62 -6.90 -1.24
C PRO A 121 -6.93 -5.79 -0.24
N THR A 122 -6.50 -5.90 1.03
CA THR A 122 -6.89 -4.95 2.08
C THR A 122 -5.81 -4.62 3.10
N LEU A 123 -4.71 -5.41 3.18
CA LEU A 123 -3.76 -5.30 4.28
C LEU A 123 -2.61 -4.34 3.99
N THR A 124 -2.32 -3.47 4.95
CA THR A 124 -1.05 -2.75 5.03
C THR A 124 0.01 -3.67 5.63
N HIS A 125 1.18 -3.75 5.02
CA HIS A 125 2.27 -4.61 5.45
C HIS A 125 3.43 -3.81 6.07
N TYR A 126 4.15 -4.45 7.01
CA TYR A 126 5.38 -3.93 7.60
C TYR A 126 6.51 -4.90 7.30
N VAL A 127 7.29 -4.59 6.27
CA VAL A 127 8.29 -5.50 5.73
C VAL A 127 9.67 -5.16 6.23
N ARG A 128 10.39 -6.18 6.72
CA ARG A 128 11.78 -6.06 7.14
C ARG A 128 12.62 -7.23 6.64
N LEU A 129 13.91 -7.01 6.50
CA LEU A 129 14.90 -8.06 6.42
C LEU A 129 15.51 -8.23 7.82
N ALA A 130 15.22 -9.35 8.49
CA ALA A 130 15.63 -9.57 9.87
C ALA A 130 17.16 -9.40 10.05
N GLY A 131 17.57 -8.58 11.01
CA GLY A 131 18.97 -8.28 11.30
C GLY A 131 19.66 -7.33 10.31
N HIS A 132 18.94 -6.72 9.38
CA HIS A 132 19.48 -5.78 8.40
C HIS A 132 18.72 -4.45 8.41
N ARG A 133 19.40 -3.41 7.96
CA ARG A 133 18.78 -2.14 7.61
C ARG A 133 18.66 -2.04 6.10
N LEU A 134 17.53 -1.54 5.63
CA LEU A 134 17.22 -1.39 4.22
C LEU A 134 17.37 0.07 3.80
N ARG A 135 18.16 0.33 2.76
CA ARG A 135 18.30 1.65 2.14
C ARG A 135 17.25 1.79 1.05
N VAL A 136 16.25 2.64 1.24
CA VAL A 136 15.13 2.86 0.33
C VAL A 136 15.45 4.00 -0.62
N THR A 137 15.25 3.81 -1.92
CA THR A 137 15.63 4.76 -2.97
C THR A 137 14.49 5.15 -3.91
N HIS A 138 13.46 4.29 -4.06
CA HIS A 138 12.32 4.54 -4.94
C HIS A 138 11.02 4.30 -4.21
N SER A 139 10.01 5.04 -4.58
CA SER A 139 8.62 4.90 -4.16
C SER A 139 7.72 4.88 -5.40
N ASP A 140 6.86 3.87 -5.52
CA ASP A 140 5.94 3.67 -6.64
C ASP A 140 6.62 3.77 -8.02
N GLY A 141 7.84 3.21 -8.10
CA GLY A 141 8.66 3.23 -9.31
C GLY A 141 9.37 4.57 -9.58
N ASN A 142 9.15 5.59 -8.75
CA ASN A 142 9.79 6.89 -8.91
C ASN A 142 10.98 7.03 -7.95
N PRO A 143 12.10 7.60 -8.38
CA PRO A 143 13.21 7.92 -7.50
C PRO A 143 12.77 8.87 -6.38
N MET A 144 13.11 8.54 -5.15
CA MET A 144 12.87 9.44 -4.02
C MET A 144 13.86 10.60 -4.04
N PRO A 145 13.48 11.78 -3.54
CA PRO A 145 14.43 12.92 -3.43
C PRO A 145 15.56 12.64 -2.44
N CYS A 146 15.36 11.68 -1.53
CA CYS A 146 16.34 11.25 -0.55
C CYS A 146 16.27 9.74 -0.34
N ALA A 147 17.43 9.08 -0.29
CA ALA A 147 17.51 7.72 0.23
C ALA A 147 17.41 7.74 1.75
N VAL A 148 16.64 6.82 2.31
CA VAL A 148 16.54 6.61 3.76
C VAL A 148 16.93 5.20 4.12
N THR A 149 17.52 5.01 5.31
CA THR A 149 17.86 3.68 5.83
C THR A 149 16.97 3.38 7.03
N VAL A 150 16.25 2.25 6.95
CA VAL A 150 15.25 1.85 7.95
C VAL A 150 15.35 0.37 8.27
N GLU A 151 14.82 -0.06 9.42
CA GLU A 151 14.65 -1.48 9.75
C GLU A 151 13.43 -2.07 9.07
N ALA A 152 12.37 -1.29 8.91
CA ALA A 152 11.12 -1.77 8.34
C ALA A 152 10.49 -0.74 7.38
N LEU A 153 9.70 -1.25 6.44
CA LEU A 153 8.92 -0.50 5.47
C LEU A 153 7.44 -0.69 5.79
N ARG A 154 6.70 0.41 5.91
CA ARG A 154 5.25 0.36 5.89
C ARG A 154 4.76 0.49 4.45
N LEU A 155 4.02 -0.51 3.96
CA LEU A 155 3.46 -0.52 2.61
C LEU A 155 1.94 -0.61 2.68
N GLY A 156 1.24 0.41 2.26
CA GLY A 156 -0.20 0.34 1.96
C GLY A 156 -0.45 -0.52 0.72
N VAL A 157 -1.70 -0.91 0.52
CA VAL A 157 -2.08 -1.66 -0.70
C VAL A 157 -1.71 -0.86 -1.93
N ALA A 158 -1.08 -1.52 -2.90
CA ALA A 158 -0.51 -1.00 -4.15
C ALA A 158 0.72 -0.10 -4.01
N GLU A 159 1.20 0.22 -2.83
CA GLU A 159 2.48 0.89 -2.69
C GLU A 159 3.64 -0.03 -3.07
N ARG A 160 4.67 0.54 -3.64
CA ARG A 160 5.91 -0.14 -4.05
C ARG A 160 7.11 0.63 -3.53
N TYR A 161 8.15 -0.11 -3.09
CA TYR A 161 9.42 0.48 -2.70
C TYR A 161 10.58 -0.34 -3.23
N ASP A 162 11.65 0.34 -3.65
CA ASP A 162 12.93 -0.30 -3.92
C ASP A 162 13.84 -0.11 -2.72
N ALA A 163 14.25 -1.22 -2.15
CA ALA A 163 15.07 -1.30 -0.96
C ALA A 163 16.37 -2.05 -1.24
N TRP A 164 17.47 -1.58 -0.70
CA TRP A 164 18.82 -2.10 -0.93
C TRP A 164 19.47 -2.53 0.37
N PHE A 165 20.23 -3.57 0.29
CA PHE A 165 21.15 -3.97 1.34
C PHE A 165 22.44 -4.58 0.75
N GLU A 166 23.50 -4.63 1.54
CA GLU A 166 24.75 -5.27 1.22
C GLU A 166 24.90 -6.54 2.05
N VAL A 167 25.37 -7.62 1.42
CA VAL A 167 25.64 -8.88 2.08
C VAL A 167 27.05 -8.83 2.67
N THR A 168 27.17 -8.44 3.93
CA THR A 168 28.47 -8.21 4.60
C THR A 168 29.07 -9.45 5.24
N ARG A 169 28.31 -10.52 5.45
CA ARG A 169 28.75 -11.78 6.06
C ARG A 169 27.93 -12.97 5.55
N PRO A 170 28.43 -14.21 5.66
CA PRO A 170 27.59 -15.38 5.45
C PRO A 170 26.44 -15.45 6.44
N GLY A 171 25.30 -15.99 6.01
CA GLY A 171 24.13 -16.13 6.90
C GLY A 171 22.85 -16.49 6.18
N ALA A 172 21.80 -16.67 6.97
CA ALA A 172 20.44 -16.90 6.53
C ALA A 172 19.49 -15.96 7.30
N TRP A 173 18.68 -15.20 6.58
CA TRP A 173 17.82 -14.16 7.14
C TRP A 173 16.41 -14.27 6.57
N LEU A 174 15.41 -13.91 7.37
CA LEU A 174 14.03 -13.79 6.88
C LEU A 174 13.77 -12.38 6.38
N LEU A 175 13.34 -12.27 5.13
CA LEU A 175 12.56 -11.14 4.68
C LEU A 175 11.11 -11.46 5.02
N GLU A 176 10.49 -10.67 5.87
CA GLU A 176 9.18 -11.00 6.43
C GLU A 176 8.27 -9.78 6.56
N SER A 177 6.95 -10.00 6.46
CA SER A 177 5.93 -9.05 6.89
C SER A 177 5.56 -9.31 8.35
N LEU A 178 5.57 -8.25 9.17
CA LEU A 178 5.23 -8.32 10.60
C LEU A 178 3.70 -8.18 10.84
N MET A 179 2.95 -7.89 9.79
CA MET A 179 1.49 -7.79 9.80
C MET A 179 0.91 -8.93 8.98
N GLY A 180 0.17 -9.76 9.61
CA GLY A 180 -0.56 -10.88 9.07
C GLY A 180 -1.31 -11.56 10.18
N ASP A 181 -2.26 -12.43 9.86
CA ASP A 181 -2.93 -13.22 10.88
C ASP A 181 -1.90 -14.15 11.53
N VAL A 182 -1.59 -13.86 12.78
CA VAL A 182 -0.31 -14.16 13.46
C VAL A 182 -0.09 -15.65 13.72
N HIS A 183 -1.07 -16.50 13.45
CA HIS A 183 -1.02 -17.80 14.11
C HIS A 183 -0.40 -18.96 13.34
N ASP A 184 -0.37 -18.97 11.99
CA ASP A 184 0.21 -20.12 11.28
C ASP A 184 0.81 -19.86 9.88
N HIS A 185 0.71 -18.65 9.32
CA HIS A 185 1.12 -18.40 7.94
C HIS A 185 2.07 -17.21 7.83
N ARG A 186 3.28 -17.39 8.34
CA ARG A 186 4.33 -16.36 8.26
C ARG A 186 4.55 -15.94 6.81
N GLN A 187 4.22 -14.71 6.48
CA GLN A 187 4.54 -14.13 5.20
C GLN A 187 6.02 -13.76 5.15
N ALA A 188 6.82 -14.71 4.73
CA ALA A 188 8.26 -14.57 4.70
C ALA A 188 8.90 -15.37 3.57
N MET A 189 10.13 -15.00 3.23
CA MET A 189 11.01 -15.79 2.39
C MET A 189 12.44 -15.76 2.96
N LEU A 190 13.22 -16.80 2.64
CA LEU A 190 14.60 -16.90 3.06
C LEU A 190 15.50 -16.15 2.06
N ILE A 191 16.41 -15.31 2.59
CA ILE A 191 17.56 -14.79 1.87
C ILE A 191 18.78 -15.39 2.55
N ALA A 192 19.66 -16.07 1.79
CA ALA A 192 20.77 -16.78 2.39
C ALA A 192 21.98 -16.88 1.47
N THR A 193 23.17 -16.99 2.07
CA THR A 193 24.33 -17.50 1.36
C THR A 193 24.23 -19.02 1.19
N ALA A 194 24.86 -19.58 0.15
CA ALA A 194 24.68 -20.99 -0.22
C ALA A 194 25.10 -21.95 0.90
N ASP A 195 26.12 -21.61 1.67
CA ASP A 195 26.63 -22.37 2.82
C ASP A 195 25.71 -22.31 4.04
N ALA A 196 24.90 -21.25 4.17
CA ALA A 196 24.00 -21.04 5.29
C ALA A 196 22.55 -21.55 5.06
N LEU A 197 22.22 -22.08 3.87
CA LEU A 197 20.87 -22.56 3.54
C LEU A 197 20.30 -23.62 4.47
N ARG A 198 21.16 -24.41 5.10
CA ARG A 198 20.76 -25.49 6.02
C ARG A 198 20.68 -25.06 7.47
N HIS A 199 21.05 -23.83 7.76
CA HIS A 199 21.00 -23.28 9.12
C HIS A 199 19.68 -22.57 9.35
N PRO A 200 19.13 -22.59 10.58
CA PRO A 200 17.96 -21.81 10.90
C PRO A 200 18.25 -20.31 10.70
N PRO A 201 17.30 -19.54 10.14
CA PRO A 201 17.52 -18.12 9.93
C PRO A 201 17.66 -17.35 11.25
N GLU A 202 18.49 -16.33 11.21
CA GLU A 202 18.56 -15.36 12.32
C GLU A 202 17.32 -14.45 12.28
N VAL A 203 16.54 -14.45 13.36
CA VAL A 203 15.32 -13.65 13.46
C VAL A 203 15.33 -12.88 14.79
N PRO A 204 16.09 -11.78 14.87
CA PRO A 204 16.06 -10.92 16.06
C PRO A 204 14.66 -10.32 16.25
N PRO A 205 14.27 -9.97 17.48
CA PRO A 205 13.00 -9.33 17.75
C PRO A 205 12.78 -8.10 16.86
N PRO A 206 11.56 -7.87 16.35
CA PRO A 206 11.27 -6.69 15.55
C PRO A 206 11.28 -5.43 16.42
N SER A 207 11.85 -4.35 15.89
CA SER A 207 11.64 -3.01 16.42
C SER A 207 10.72 -2.26 15.47
N LEU A 208 9.47 -2.03 15.89
CA LEU A 208 8.53 -1.14 15.19
C LEU A 208 8.50 0.24 15.85
N ALA A 209 9.40 0.51 16.81
CA ALA A 209 9.54 1.81 17.44
C ALA A 209 9.78 2.87 16.33
N GLY A 210 8.93 3.90 16.28
CA GLY A 210 8.73 4.83 15.17
C GLY A 210 9.96 5.44 14.51
N ALA A 211 11.15 5.31 15.12
CA ALA A 211 12.40 5.81 14.55
C ALA A 211 12.92 4.99 13.36
N ASP A 212 12.61 3.70 13.28
CA ASP A 212 13.16 2.80 12.26
C ASP A 212 12.15 2.32 11.21
N LEU A 213 10.92 2.78 11.29
CA LEU A 213 9.90 2.53 10.28
C LEU A 213 9.93 3.62 9.21
N LEU A 214 9.83 3.25 7.92
CA LEU A 214 9.62 4.21 6.86
C LEU A 214 8.24 4.86 7.00
N THR A 215 8.25 6.16 7.28
CA THR A 215 7.08 7.04 7.18
C THR A 215 7.31 8.04 6.06
N TYR A 216 6.24 8.68 5.57
CA TYR A 216 6.39 9.67 4.49
C TYR A 216 7.22 10.88 4.90
N ALA A 217 7.06 11.36 6.13
CA ALA A 217 7.88 12.46 6.66
C ALA A 217 9.38 12.10 6.68
N ARG A 218 9.69 10.86 7.07
CA ARG A 218 11.06 10.34 7.09
C ARG A 218 11.63 10.15 5.69
N ALA A 219 10.81 9.74 4.72
CA ALA A 219 11.23 9.59 3.33
C ALA A 219 11.77 10.89 2.71
N GLY A 220 11.31 12.04 3.19
CA GLY A 220 11.84 13.36 2.78
C GLY A 220 13.10 13.84 3.52
N ALA A 221 13.61 13.10 4.50
CA ALA A 221 14.67 13.54 5.42
C ALA A 221 16.02 12.81 5.26
N GLY A 222 16.16 11.88 4.31
CA GLY A 222 17.37 11.07 4.11
C GLY A 222 18.47 11.77 3.32
N VAL A 223 19.45 10.97 2.85
CA VAL A 223 20.54 11.43 1.99
C VAL A 223 20.00 11.79 0.61
N ALA A 224 20.31 13.01 0.14
CA ALA A 224 19.86 13.48 -1.18
C ALA A 224 20.33 12.53 -2.30
N LEU A 225 19.41 12.17 -3.17
CA LEU A 225 19.69 11.47 -4.41
C LEU A 225 19.87 12.50 -5.55
N PRO A 226 20.53 12.11 -6.66
CA PRO A 226 20.60 12.96 -7.82
C PRO A 226 19.21 13.47 -8.23
N PRO A 227 19.05 14.75 -8.57
CA PRO A 227 17.76 15.30 -8.92
C PRO A 227 17.26 14.65 -10.21
N HIS A 228 16.06 14.06 -10.14
CA HIS A 228 15.27 13.80 -11.35
C HIS A 228 14.55 15.11 -11.70
N ALA A 229 14.58 15.47 -12.98
CA ALA A 229 14.02 16.71 -13.45
C ALA A 229 12.48 16.71 -13.30
N HIS A 230 12.00 17.16 -12.17
CA HIS A 230 10.62 17.58 -12.03
C HIS A 230 10.55 19.10 -12.19
N GLU A 231 9.70 19.57 -13.08
CA GLU A 231 9.43 21.00 -13.16
C GLU A 231 8.89 21.49 -11.80
N PRO A 232 9.31 22.67 -11.34
CA PRO A 232 8.81 23.23 -10.09
C PRO A 232 7.28 23.36 -10.14
N PHE A 233 6.59 22.87 -9.11
CA PHE A 233 5.16 23.02 -9.00
C PHE A 233 4.81 24.49 -8.71
N GLY A 234 4.05 25.12 -9.61
CA GLY A 234 3.60 26.51 -9.47
C GLY A 234 2.48 26.70 -8.43
N ALA A 235 1.82 27.86 -8.46
CA ALA A 235 0.58 28.05 -7.72
C ALA A 235 -0.49 27.07 -8.22
N ALA A 236 -1.30 26.51 -7.31
CA ALA A 236 -2.36 25.60 -7.71
C ALA A 236 -3.51 26.34 -8.39
N ASP A 237 -3.82 25.95 -9.62
CA ASP A 237 -4.98 26.41 -10.40
C ASP A 237 -6.27 25.79 -9.86
N VAL A 238 -6.19 24.49 -9.47
CA VAL A 238 -7.30 23.73 -8.89
C VAL A 238 -6.95 23.29 -7.48
N ARG A 239 -7.82 23.59 -6.51
CA ARG A 239 -7.72 23.09 -5.13
C ARG A 239 -8.99 22.36 -4.76
N ARG A 240 -8.85 21.16 -4.19
CA ARG A 240 -9.98 20.38 -3.66
C ARG A 240 -9.62 19.82 -2.29
N VAL A 241 -10.61 19.80 -1.42
CA VAL A 241 -10.58 19.07 -0.16
C VAL A 241 -11.53 17.89 -0.33
N LEU A 242 -11.05 16.68 -0.07
CA LEU A 242 -11.82 15.45 -0.18
C LEU A 242 -11.91 14.81 1.21
N ARG A 243 -13.12 14.66 1.72
CA ARG A 243 -13.36 14.02 3.01
C ARG A 243 -13.68 12.55 2.77
N LEU A 244 -12.84 11.68 3.29
CA LEU A 244 -13.06 10.23 3.27
C LEU A 244 -14.02 9.87 4.41
N GLY A 245 -14.85 8.86 4.21
CA GLY A 245 -15.84 8.44 5.23
C GLY A 245 -16.27 7.00 5.03
N GLY A 246 -16.91 6.43 6.04
CA GLY A 246 -17.39 5.04 6.06
C GLY A 246 -16.97 4.32 7.33
N GLY A 247 -17.21 2.98 7.38
CA GLY A 247 -16.84 2.14 8.49
C GLY A 247 -17.71 2.27 9.73
N ALA A 248 -18.80 3.05 9.69
CA ALA A 248 -19.74 3.08 10.79
C ALA A 248 -20.46 1.70 10.93
N PRO A 249 -20.69 1.21 12.15
CA PRO A 249 -21.41 -0.04 12.34
C PRO A 249 -22.76 -0.05 11.63
N GLY A 250 -22.98 -1.03 10.73
CA GLY A 250 -24.21 -1.17 9.96
C GLY A 250 -24.30 -0.31 8.70
N ASP A 251 -23.35 0.58 8.42
CA ASP A 251 -23.24 1.29 7.16
C ASP A 251 -22.22 0.62 6.24
N PRO A 252 -22.65 -0.01 5.14
CA PRO A 252 -21.75 -0.68 4.22
C PRO A 252 -20.98 0.27 3.29
N HIS A 253 -21.23 1.58 3.35
CA HIS A 253 -20.70 2.51 2.36
C HIS A 253 -19.37 3.11 2.78
N TRP A 254 -18.48 3.22 1.80
CA TRP A 254 -17.25 3.99 1.90
C TRP A 254 -17.32 5.17 0.94
N THR A 255 -17.15 6.38 1.45
CA THR A 255 -17.57 7.60 0.78
C THR A 255 -16.42 8.56 0.52
N ILE A 256 -16.59 9.41 -0.51
CA ILE A 256 -15.84 10.65 -0.69
C ILE A 256 -16.86 11.81 -0.63
N ASP A 257 -16.65 12.75 0.30
CA ASP A 257 -17.55 13.86 0.59
C ASP A 257 -19.00 13.42 0.88
N GLY A 258 -19.14 12.30 1.62
CA GLY A 258 -20.42 11.71 2.02
C GLY A 258 -21.20 11.05 0.89
N LYS A 259 -20.57 10.85 -0.28
CA LYS A 259 -21.20 10.21 -1.45
C LYS A 259 -20.40 8.98 -1.89
N ILE A 260 -21.10 8.03 -2.52
CA ILE A 260 -20.53 6.86 -3.15
C ILE A 260 -20.51 7.02 -4.67
N TRP A 261 -19.58 6.35 -5.33
CA TRP A 261 -19.56 6.22 -6.79
C TRP A 261 -20.91 5.69 -7.33
N PRO A 262 -21.45 6.27 -8.44
CA PRO A 262 -20.89 7.29 -9.31
C PRO A 262 -21.29 8.74 -8.94
N HIS A 263 -21.80 8.99 -7.75
CA HIS A 263 -22.32 10.30 -7.32
C HIS A 263 -21.29 11.15 -6.54
N THR A 264 -20.05 10.67 -6.41
CA THR A 264 -18.95 11.44 -5.81
C THR A 264 -18.64 12.69 -6.63
N PRO A 265 -18.23 13.82 -5.98
CA PRO A 265 -17.87 15.02 -6.71
C PRO A 265 -16.65 14.77 -7.62
N LYS A 266 -16.77 15.09 -8.90
CA LYS A 266 -15.66 15.05 -9.84
C LYS A 266 -14.69 16.21 -9.62
N ILE A 267 -13.45 16.01 -10.05
CA ILE A 267 -12.39 17.01 -10.02
C ILE A 267 -12.12 17.43 -11.46
N ASP A 268 -12.78 18.52 -11.89
CA ASP A 268 -12.57 19.07 -13.22
C ASP A 268 -11.21 19.78 -13.29
N VAL A 269 -10.42 19.45 -14.31
CA VAL A 269 -9.11 20.03 -14.59
C VAL A 269 -8.96 20.37 -16.06
N CYS A 270 -8.21 21.41 -16.40
CA CYS A 270 -7.75 21.68 -17.75
C CYS A 270 -6.33 21.13 -17.91
N ARG A 271 -5.99 20.72 -19.13
CA ARG A 271 -4.62 20.28 -19.40
C ARG A 271 -3.62 21.38 -19.06
N GLY A 272 -2.58 21.01 -18.28
CA GLY A 272 -1.55 21.91 -17.82
C GLY A 272 -1.82 22.56 -16.46
N ASP A 273 -3.02 22.36 -15.85
CA ASP A 273 -3.32 22.88 -14.53
C ASP A 273 -2.44 22.25 -13.46
N ASN A 274 -2.01 23.06 -12.49
CA ASN A 274 -1.42 22.61 -11.24
C ASN A 274 -2.56 22.29 -10.26
N VAL A 275 -2.67 21.04 -9.85
CA VAL A 275 -3.76 20.54 -9.00
C VAL A 275 -3.24 20.23 -7.61
N GLN A 276 -3.97 20.70 -6.59
CA GLN A 276 -3.73 20.33 -5.20
C GLN A 276 -4.94 19.64 -4.61
N LEU A 277 -4.77 18.43 -4.13
CA LEU A 277 -5.77 17.64 -3.42
C LEU A 277 -5.38 17.51 -1.96
N ARG A 278 -6.30 17.82 -1.05
CA ARG A 278 -6.16 17.56 0.38
C ARG A 278 -7.18 16.54 0.82
N PHE A 279 -6.71 15.43 1.35
CA PHE A 279 -7.55 14.39 1.93
C PHE A 279 -7.67 14.60 3.43
N ILE A 280 -8.88 14.42 3.95
CA ILE A 280 -9.19 14.37 5.38
C ILE A 280 -9.81 13.01 5.64
N ASN A 281 -9.16 12.22 6.47
CA ASN A 281 -9.61 10.89 6.85
C ASN A 281 -10.02 10.88 8.34
N PRO A 282 -11.30 11.04 8.66
CA PRO A 282 -11.80 10.96 10.05
C PRO A 282 -12.07 9.52 10.51
N THR A 283 -11.89 8.53 9.63
CA THR A 283 -12.14 7.13 9.96
C THR A 283 -10.97 6.54 10.78
N ASP A 284 -11.19 5.40 11.39
CA ASP A 284 -10.20 4.66 12.16
C ASP A 284 -9.30 3.72 11.31
N MET A 285 -9.44 3.79 9.98
CA MET A 285 -8.68 3.00 9.03
C MET A 285 -7.82 3.85 8.10
N ASP A 286 -6.66 3.32 7.71
CA ASP A 286 -5.85 3.89 6.63
C ASP A 286 -6.55 3.69 5.27
N HIS A 287 -6.47 4.70 4.41
CA HIS A 287 -6.93 4.59 3.03
C HIS A 287 -5.77 4.76 2.06
N PRO A 288 -5.31 3.67 1.40
CA PRO A 288 -4.34 3.76 0.29
C PRO A 288 -5.05 4.33 -0.94
N MET A 289 -4.94 5.65 -1.13
CA MET A 289 -5.55 6.34 -2.26
C MET A 289 -4.62 6.33 -3.46
N HIS A 290 -5.18 5.99 -4.63
CA HIS A 290 -4.46 5.89 -5.90
C HIS A 290 -5.07 6.78 -6.96
N LEU A 291 -4.22 7.46 -7.73
CA LEU A 291 -4.62 8.28 -8.87
C LEU A 291 -4.09 7.66 -10.17
N HIS A 292 -5.00 7.23 -11.02
CA HIS A 292 -4.64 6.70 -12.34
C HIS A 292 -3.97 7.74 -13.23
N GLY A 293 -2.98 7.30 -14.01
CA GLY A 293 -2.36 8.06 -15.08
C GLY A 293 -1.49 9.24 -14.67
N HIS A 294 -1.30 9.50 -13.38
CA HIS A 294 -0.51 10.60 -12.87
C HIS A 294 0.48 10.16 -11.81
N VAL A 295 1.63 10.80 -11.80
CA VAL A 295 2.53 10.83 -10.65
C VAL A 295 2.24 12.12 -9.90
N PHE A 296 1.91 12.02 -8.62
CA PHE A 296 1.73 13.16 -7.76
C PHE A 296 2.89 13.33 -6.78
N GLU A 297 3.09 14.52 -6.29
CA GLU A 297 3.97 14.81 -5.16
C GLU A 297 3.19 14.81 -3.86
N LEU A 298 3.47 13.88 -2.96
CA LEU A 298 3.00 13.95 -1.58
C LEU A 298 3.78 15.05 -0.84
N VAL A 299 3.09 16.06 -0.35
CA VAL A 299 3.73 17.24 0.28
C VAL A 299 3.42 17.38 1.77
N GLU A 300 2.39 16.71 2.25
CA GLU A 300 1.98 16.68 3.66
C GLU A 300 1.33 15.34 3.99
N ALA A 301 1.62 14.78 5.16
CA ALA A 301 0.97 13.62 5.70
C ALA A 301 0.77 13.80 7.22
N SER A 302 -0.43 13.48 7.73
CA SER A 302 -0.80 13.60 9.17
C SER A 302 -0.58 14.99 9.76
N GLY A 303 -0.76 16.05 8.97
CA GLY A 303 -0.53 17.43 9.38
C GLY A 303 0.94 17.87 9.34
N GLU A 304 1.86 16.96 9.05
CA GLU A 304 3.28 17.25 8.92
C GLU A 304 3.67 17.49 7.46
N ARG A 305 4.28 18.65 7.19
CA ARG A 305 4.79 18.94 5.87
C ARG A 305 6.08 18.17 5.63
N LEU A 306 6.16 17.46 4.49
CA LEU A 306 7.38 16.78 4.07
C LEU A 306 8.47 17.82 3.74
N ARG A 307 9.68 17.57 4.19
CA ARG A 307 10.84 18.42 3.84
C ARG A 307 11.09 18.48 2.34
N ARG A 308 10.86 17.36 1.67
CA ARG A 308 10.92 17.23 0.21
C ARG A 308 9.70 16.46 -0.26
N PRO A 309 9.01 16.96 -1.28
CA PRO A 309 7.90 16.24 -1.87
C PRO A 309 8.30 14.83 -2.32
N LEU A 310 7.43 13.85 -2.08
CA LEU A 310 7.69 12.46 -2.43
C LEU A 310 6.85 12.08 -3.66
N PRO A 311 7.47 11.73 -4.80
CA PRO A 311 6.74 11.31 -5.99
C PRO A 311 6.11 9.94 -5.75
N LYS A 312 4.81 9.84 -6.00
CA LYS A 312 3.99 8.63 -5.79
C LYS A 312 2.83 8.58 -6.79
N ASP A 313 2.23 7.41 -6.92
CA ASP A 313 0.91 7.27 -7.54
C ASP A 313 -0.13 6.71 -6.55
N THR A 314 0.33 6.16 -5.44
CA THR A 314 -0.49 5.60 -4.37
C THR A 314 0.06 6.05 -3.01
N ALA A 315 -0.79 6.61 -2.15
CA ALA A 315 -0.35 7.00 -0.80
C ALA A 315 -1.42 6.72 0.24
N LEU A 316 -0.99 6.26 1.42
CA LEU A 316 -1.86 6.13 2.58
C LEU A 316 -2.32 7.50 3.07
N VAL A 317 -3.63 7.67 3.21
CA VAL A 317 -4.21 8.70 4.05
C VAL A 317 -4.45 8.07 5.42
N PRO A 318 -3.65 8.40 6.44
CA PRO A 318 -3.66 7.68 7.69
C PRO A 318 -4.98 7.87 8.46
N ALA A 319 -5.32 6.87 9.29
CA ALA A 319 -6.47 6.91 10.18
C ALA A 319 -6.46 8.17 11.06
N GLY A 320 -7.58 8.89 11.14
CA GLY A 320 -7.70 10.15 11.88
C GLY A 320 -6.85 11.30 11.33
N GLY A 321 -6.18 11.14 10.19
CA GLY A 321 -5.18 12.06 9.67
C GLY A 321 -5.55 12.75 8.36
N THR A 322 -4.53 13.36 7.76
CA THR A 322 -4.63 14.08 6.49
C THR A 322 -3.49 13.70 5.55
N ALA A 323 -3.68 13.94 4.25
CA ALA A 323 -2.61 13.95 3.27
C ALA A 323 -2.87 15.02 2.22
N THR A 324 -1.82 15.67 1.73
CA THR A 324 -1.92 16.67 0.65
C THR A 324 -1.00 16.28 -0.49
N TRP A 325 -1.55 16.23 -1.69
CA TRP A 325 -0.88 15.90 -2.93
C TRP A 325 -0.88 17.08 -3.88
N ARG A 326 0.12 17.13 -4.76
CA ARG A 326 0.18 18.04 -5.90
C ARG A 326 0.53 17.27 -7.15
N PHE A 327 -0.11 17.59 -8.26
CA PHE A 327 0.26 17.03 -9.56
C PHE A 327 -0.06 18.03 -10.67
N ARG A 328 0.60 17.86 -11.81
CA ARG A 328 0.26 18.58 -13.03
C ARG A 328 -0.71 17.74 -13.85
N ALA A 329 -1.77 18.36 -14.32
CA ALA A 329 -2.73 17.72 -15.21
C ALA A 329 -2.17 17.64 -16.65
N ASP A 330 -1.24 16.71 -16.88
CA ASP A 330 -0.52 16.55 -18.16
C ASP A 330 -0.81 15.21 -18.85
N SER A 331 -1.64 14.36 -18.25
CA SER A 331 -2.10 13.12 -18.86
C SER A 331 -2.99 13.35 -20.08
N PRO A 332 -3.16 12.35 -20.94
CA PRO A 332 -4.12 12.44 -22.05
C PRO A 332 -5.51 12.83 -21.59
N PRO A 333 -6.26 13.65 -22.38
CA PRO A 333 -7.64 14.01 -22.04
C PRO A 333 -8.53 12.77 -21.81
N GLY A 334 -9.38 12.84 -20.79
CA GLY A 334 -10.25 11.74 -20.40
C GLY A 334 -10.58 11.78 -18.91
N ARG A 335 -11.13 10.68 -18.41
CA ARG A 335 -11.47 10.51 -17.01
C ARG A 335 -10.47 9.55 -16.36
N TRP A 336 -9.85 10.02 -15.29
CA TRP A 336 -8.86 9.27 -14.55
C TRP A 336 -9.40 8.96 -13.16
N LEU A 337 -9.48 7.68 -12.82
CA LEU A 337 -10.00 7.27 -11.53
C LEU A 337 -9.05 7.72 -10.40
N LEU A 338 -9.66 8.18 -9.32
CA LEU A 338 -9.05 8.41 -8.03
C LEU A 338 -9.83 7.58 -7.01
N HIS A 339 -9.20 6.58 -6.40
CA HIS A 339 -9.91 5.64 -5.55
C HIS A 339 -9.06 5.08 -4.42
N CYS A 340 -9.72 4.55 -3.39
CA CYS A 340 -9.06 3.74 -2.39
C CYS A 340 -8.63 2.40 -2.99
N HIS A 341 -7.42 1.96 -2.72
CA HIS A 341 -6.92 0.67 -3.23
C HIS A 341 -7.26 -0.53 -2.32
N ASN A 342 -7.80 -0.29 -1.11
CA ASN A 342 -8.50 -1.34 -0.36
C ASN A 342 -9.72 -1.76 -1.18
N VAL A 343 -9.75 -3.02 -1.62
CA VAL A 343 -10.77 -3.52 -2.55
C VAL A 343 -12.19 -3.42 -1.97
N VAL A 344 -12.34 -3.58 -0.66
CA VAL A 344 -13.65 -3.46 0.01
C VAL A 344 -14.12 -2.01 -0.04
N HIS A 345 -13.25 -1.05 0.30
CA HIS A 345 -13.59 0.38 0.26
C HIS A 345 -13.90 0.86 -1.16
N MET A 346 -13.09 0.45 -2.14
CA MET A 346 -13.30 0.79 -3.54
C MET A 346 -14.65 0.27 -4.04
N MET A 347 -14.93 -1.03 -3.80
CA MET A 347 -16.17 -1.67 -4.23
C MET A 347 -17.40 -1.10 -3.51
N ALA A 348 -17.22 -0.56 -2.31
CA ALA A 348 -18.25 0.07 -1.51
C ALA A 348 -18.48 1.56 -1.83
N GLY A 349 -17.76 2.11 -2.82
CA GLY A 349 -18.02 3.43 -3.37
C GLY A 349 -16.96 4.51 -3.14
N MET A 350 -15.79 4.20 -2.52
CA MET A 350 -14.72 5.18 -2.32
C MET A 350 -13.91 5.38 -3.62
N VAL A 351 -14.58 5.96 -4.61
CA VAL A 351 -14.07 6.23 -5.96
C VAL A 351 -14.55 7.60 -6.41
N THR A 352 -13.73 8.37 -7.10
CA THR A 352 -14.09 9.56 -7.87
C THR A 352 -13.24 9.67 -9.14
N GLU A 353 -13.38 10.75 -9.89
CA GLU A 353 -12.68 10.98 -11.16
C GLU A 353 -11.99 12.34 -11.17
N VAL A 354 -10.80 12.38 -11.76
CA VAL A 354 -10.21 13.59 -12.33
C VAL A 354 -10.65 13.65 -13.79
N ASP A 355 -11.46 14.65 -14.15
CA ASP A 355 -12.07 14.79 -15.48
C ASP A 355 -11.44 15.97 -16.22
N TYR A 356 -10.87 15.68 -17.40
CA TYR A 356 -10.21 16.68 -18.21
C TYR A 356 -11.25 17.41 -19.07
N VAL A 357 -11.50 18.67 -18.71
CA VAL A 357 -12.47 19.54 -19.38
C VAL A 357 -11.76 20.59 -20.26
N PRO A 358 -12.41 21.07 -21.33
CA PRO A 358 -11.86 22.19 -22.10
C PRO A 358 -11.72 23.45 -21.25
N ARG A 359 -10.62 24.20 -21.45
CA ARG A 359 -10.47 25.51 -20.85
C ARG A 359 -11.54 26.46 -21.43
N ARG A 360 -12.38 27.02 -20.57
CA ARG A 360 -13.42 27.98 -20.96
C ARG A 360 -12.83 29.35 -21.23
#